data_2464e2f712ce511115cd06b3c6232355
#
_entry.id   2464e2f712ce511115cd06b3c6232355
#
_cell.length_a   1.000
_cell.length_b   1.000
_cell.length_c   1.000
_cell.angle_alpha   90.00
_cell.angle_beta   90.00
_cell.angle_gamma   90.00
#
_symmetry.space_group_name_H-M   'P 1'
#
loop_
_entity.id
_entity.type
_entity.pdbx_description
1 polymer ?
#
loop_
_entity_poly.entity_id
_entity_poly.type
_entity_poly.pdbx_seq_one_letter_code
_entity_poly.pdbx_strand_id
1 'polypeptide(L)'
;MIFIGADVMNSSLALTQVPNQLAAVVSSWGLTPLMVVSAILLFYVVLGAVMDELSMILLTIPIFFPMIMGLDFGMSKEYTAIWFGIMVLMTVGFGMLAPPVGLNVYVVNSMAKDVPISESYKGVMPFLISDTIRTTLLLFFPGISLWLIQYVA
;
A
#
# COMPACT_ATOMS: atom_id res chain seq x y z
N MET A 1 5.65 -17.65 -12.92
CA MET A 1 6.92 -16.90 -13.03
C MET A 1 7.04 -15.84 -11.95
N ILE A 2 6.06 -14.95 -11.76
CA ILE A 2 6.09 -13.87 -10.73
C ILE A 2 6.35 -14.42 -9.33
N PHE A 3 5.63 -15.45 -8.89
CA PHE A 3 5.81 -16.06 -7.56
C PHE A 3 7.23 -16.61 -7.34
N ILE A 4 7.81 -17.29 -8.34
CA ILE A 4 9.18 -17.82 -8.24
C ILE A 4 10.19 -16.68 -8.15
N GLY A 5 10.01 -15.63 -8.95
CA GLY A 5 10.87 -14.44 -8.88
C GLY A 5 10.76 -13.71 -7.53
N ALA A 6 9.55 -13.60 -7.00
CA ALA A 6 9.31 -13.01 -5.68
C ALA A 6 9.96 -13.85 -4.56
N ASP A 7 9.86 -15.18 -4.60
CA ASP A 7 10.48 -16.07 -3.60
C ASP A 7 12.00 -15.97 -3.59
N VAL A 8 12.64 -15.93 -4.78
CA VAL A 8 14.09 -15.75 -4.89
C VAL A 8 14.51 -14.38 -4.34
N MET A 9 13.78 -13.33 -4.68
CA MET A 9 14.06 -11.98 -4.18
C MET A 9 13.86 -11.91 -2.66
N ASN A 10 12.77 -12.45 -2.13
CA ASN A 10 12.49 -12.47 -0.70
C ASN A 10 13.57 -13.24 0.07
N SER A 11 14.03 -14.38 -0.45
CA SER A 11 15.12 -15.13 0.14
C SER A 11 16.42 -14.32 0.15
N SER A 12 16.73 -13.61 -0.92
CA SER A 12 17.89 -12.73 -1.01
C SER A 12 17.80 -11.56 -0.03
N LEU A 13 16.63 -10.93 0.10
CA LEU A 13 16.38 -9.85 1.05
C LEU A 13 16.52 -10.32 2.50
N ALA A 14 16.04 -11.52 2.82
CA ALA A 14 16.18 -12.11 4.15
C ALA A 14 17.66 -12.37 4.49
N LEU A 15 18.44 -12.87 3.55
CA LEU A 15 19.88 -13.13 3.74
C LEU A 15 20.69 -11.85 3.91
N THR A 16 20.36 -10.79 3.17
CA THR A 16 21.07 -9.49 3.22
C THR A 16 20.66 -8.62 4.41
N GLN A 17 19.63 -9.03 5.17
CA GLN A 17 19.10 -8.27 6.33
C GLN A 17 18.66 -6.81 5.99
N VAL A 18 18.46 -6.52 4.72
CA VAL A 18 18.03 -5.19 4.26
C VAL A 18 16.79 -4.66 4.99
N PRO A 19 15.72 -5.45 5.23
CA PRO A 19 14.56 -4.95 5.96
C PRO A 19 14.89 -4.48 7.38
N ASN A 20 15.77 -5.20 8.08
CA ASN A 20 16.18 -4.84 9.44
C ASN A 20 17.06 -3.59 9.45
N GLN A 21 17.94 -3.43 8.47
CA GLN A 21 18.77 -2.24 8.33
C GLN A 21 17.92 -1.00 8.00
N LEU A 22 16.92 -1.13 7.11
CA LEU A 22 15.99 -0.06 6.81
C LEU A 22 15.17 0.34 8.04
N ALA A 23 14.70 -0.64 8.83
CA ALA A 23 13.99 -0.36 10.07
C ALA A 23 14.87 0.43 11.07
N ALA A 24 16.13 0.07 11.21
CA ALA A 24 17.08 0.78 12.06
C ALA A 24 17.35 2.21 11.58
N VAL A 25 17.53 2.41 10.27
CA VAL A 25 17.72 3.74 9.67
C VAL A 25 16.50 4.62 9.89
N VAL A 26 15.32 4.11 9.61
CA VAL A 26 14.05 4.86 9.80
C VAL A 26 13.85 5.23 11.27
N SER A 27 14.17 4.30 12.19
CA SER A 27 14.10 4.59 13.64
C SER A 27 15.10 5.68 14.08
N SER A 28 16.27 5.76 13.42
CA SER A 28 17.28 6.78 13.71
C SER A 28 16.89 8.19 13.27
N TRP A 29 15.95 8.31 12.32
CA TRP A 29 15.46 9.62 11.83
C TRP A 29 14.50 10.30 12.80
N GLY A 30 14.09 9.63 13.87
CA GLY A 30 13.16 10.20 14.86
C GLY A 30 11.76 10.47 14.30
N LEU A 31 11.40 9.83 13.20
CA LEU A 31 10.07 9.94 12.59
C LEU A 31 9.03 9.25 13.46
N THR A 32 7.86 9.85 13.55
CA THR A 32 6.73 9.17 14.21
C THR A 32 6.28 7.95 13.39
N PRO A 33 5.79 6.88 14.03
CA PRO A 33 5.30 5.69 13.31
C PRO A 33 4.29 6.03 12.20
N LEU A 34 3.44 7.03 12.45
CA LEU A 34 2.44 7.48 11.50
C LEU A 34 3.06 8.14 10.25
N MET A 35 4.14 8.89 10.40
CA MET A 35 4.89 9.45 9.27
C MET A 35 5.53 8.36 8.41
N VAL A 36 6.06 7.31 9.04
CA VAL A 36 6.65 6.17 8.33
C VAL A 36 5.60 5.45 7.49
N VAL A 37 4.45 5.14 8.09
CA VAL A 37 3.34 4.51 7.34
C VAL A 37 2.88 5.40 6.21
N SER A 38 2.68 6.70 6.45
CA SER A 38 2.25 7.65 5.42
C SER A 38 3.22 7.70 4.24
N ALA A 39 4.53 7.68 4.52
CA ALA A 39 5.56 7.63 3.47
C ALA A 39 5.51 6.32 2.65
N ILE A 40 5.30 5.18 3.33
CA ILE A 40 5.15 3.88 2.67
C ILE A 40 3.88 3.87 1.81
N LEU A 41 2.75 4.37 2.32
CA LEU A 41 1.52 4.44 1.54
C LEU A 41 1.66 5.34 0.32
N LEU A 42 2.33 6.49 0.45
CA LEU A 42 2.63 7.35 -0.70
C LEU A 42 3.50 6.64 -1.73
N PHE A 43 4.49 5.88 -1.28
CA PHE A 43 5.32 5.05 -2.14
C PHE A 43 4.49 3.99 -2.88
N TYR A 44 3.51 3.36 -2.20
CA TYR A 44 2.58 2.42 -2.83
C TYR A 44 1.68 3.08 -3.89
N VAL A 45 1.24 4.31 -3.67
CA VAL A 45 0.48 5.07 -4.68
C VAL A 45 1.31 5.26 -5.95
N VAL A 46 2.57 5.66 -5.79
CA VAL A 46 3.48 5.88 -6.93
C VAL A 46 3.79 4.58 -7.67
N LEU A 47 4.10 3.51 -6.94
CA LEU A 47 4.35 2.20 -7.53
C LEU A 47 3.10 1.63 -8.20
N GLY A 48 1.94 1.74 -7.55
CA GLY A 48 0.66 1.24 -8.07
C GLY A 48 0.24 1.90 -9.38
N ALA A 49 0.69 3.13 -9.64
CA ALA A 49 0.46 3.78 -10.92
C ALA A 49 1.18 3.09 -12.10
N VAL A 50 2.24 2.28 -11.82
CA VAL A 50 3.14 1.72 -12.85
C VAL A 50 3.19 0.20 -12.82
N MET A 51 2.95 -0.42 -11.65
CA MET A 51 3.07 -1.87 -11.45
C MET A 51 1.70 -2.51 -11.22
N ASP A 52 1.60 -3.81 -11.51
CA ASP A 52 0.43 -4.60 -11.14
C ASP A 52 0.41 -4.90 -9.63
N GLU A 53 -0.79 -5.07 -9.11
CA GLU A 53 -1.07 -5.25 -7.68
C GLU A 53 -0.31 -6.44 -7.07
N LEU A 54 -0.38 -7.61 -7.70
CA LEU A 54 0.21 -8.83 -7.17
C LEU A 54 1.74 -8.74 -7.10
N SER A 55 2.37 -8.27 -8.18
CA SER A 55 3.83 -8.09 -8.20
C SER A 55 4.30 -7.11 -7.14
N MET A 56 3.59 -5.99 -7.00
CA MET A 56 3.94 -4.95 -6.04
C MET A 56 3.84 -5.47 -4.60
N ILE A 57 2.74 -6.11 -4.21
CA ILE A 57 2.53 -6.65 -2.87
C ILE A 57 3.59 -7.72 -2.55
N LEU A 58 3.80 -8.67 -3.45
CA LEU A 58 4.74 -9.78 -3.25
C LEU A 58 6.19 -9.30 -3.06
N LEU A 59 6.59 -8.23 -3.76
CA LEU A 59 7.95 -7.70 -3.67
C LEU A 59 8.16 -6.80 -2.45
N THR A 60 7.14 -6.06 -2.03
CA THR A 60 7.32 -4.97 -1.05
C THR A 60 6.92 -5.36 0.38
N ILE A 61 5.94 -6.26 0.56
CA ILE A 61 5.51 -6.70 1.89
C ILE A 61 6.67 -7.27 2.72
N PRO A 62 7.54 -8.14 2.19
CA PRO A 62 8.66 -8.68 2.97
C PRO A 62 9.64 -7.62 3.45
N ILE A 63 9.66 -6.46 2.82
CA ILE A 63 10.52 -5.33 3.20
C ILE A 63 9.82 -4.47 4.26
N PHE A 64 8.59 -4.04 3.98
CA PHE A 64 7.89 -3.07 4.81
C PHE A 64 7.22 -3.68 6.04
N PHE A 65 6.73 -4.91 5.95
CA PHE A 65 6.04 -5.56 7.07
C PHE A 65 6.93 -5.70 8.32
N PRO A 66 8.18 -6.23 8.25
CA PRO A 66 9.07 -6.28 9.41
C PRO A 66 9.38 -4.90 9.98
N MET A 67 9.53 -3.89 9.11
CA MET A 67 9.78 -2.51 9.52
C MET A 67 8.60 -1.96 10.34
N ILE A 68 7.37 -2.14 9.87
CA ILE A 68 6.15 -1.70 10.57
C ILE A 68 5.97 -2.46 11.89
N MET A 69 6.25 -3.76 11.91
CA MET A 69 6.20 -4.57 13.14
C MET A 69 7.24 -4.14 14.19
N GLY A 70 8.29 -3.45 13.80
CA GLY A 70 9.29 -2.86 14.69
C GLY A 70 8.84 -1.55 15.35
N LEU A 71 7.82 -0.88 14.82
CA LEU A 71 7.30 0.38 15.33
C LEU A 71 6.20 0.16 16.37
N ASP A 72 6.00 1.16 17.25
CA ASP A 72 4.93 1.15 18.24
C ASP A 72 3.80 2.10 17.81
N PHE A 73 2.64 1.53 17.55
CA PHE A 73 1.41 2.25 17.17
C PHE A 73 0.41 2.36 18.34
N GLY A 74 0.79 1.90 19.54
CA GLY A 74 -0.14 1.82 20.69
C GLY A 74 -1.20 0.73 20.55
N MET A 75 -1.01 -0.22 19.61
CA MET A 75 -1.89 -1.36 19.35
C MET A 75 -1.11 -2.67 19.50
N SER A 76 -1.85 -3.80 19.68
CA SER A 76 -1.19 -5.12 19.63
C SER A 76 -0.55 -5.36 18.26
N LYS A 77 0.49 -6.19 18.24
CA LYS A 77 1.19 -6.54 16.98
C LYS A 77 0.23 -7.16 15.96
N GLU A 78 -0.72 -7.95 16.41
CA GLU A 78 -1.74 -8.57 15.58
C GLU A 78 -2.65 -7.52 14.93
N TYR A 79 -3.17 -6.58 15.70
CA TYR A 79 -3.99 -5.48 15.17
C TYR A 79 -3.19 -4.58 14.23
N THR A 80 -1.94 -4.30 14.53
CA THR A 80 -1.05 -3.54 13.65
C THR A 80 -0.86 -4.26 12.31
N ALA A 81 -0.66 -5.58 12.32
CA ALA A 81 -0.49 -6.38 11.11
C ALA A 81 -1.73 -6.33 10.21
N ILE A 82 -2.92 -6.51 10.81
CA ILE A 82 -4.19 -6.50 10.07
C ILE A 82 -4.47 -5.10 9.52
N TRP A 83 -4.32 -4.07 10.34
CA TRP A 83 -4.51 -2.68 9.94
C TRP A 83 -3.57 -2.29 8.79
N PHE A 84 -2.29 -2.62 8.90
CA PHE A 84 -1.31 -2.32 7.84
C PHE A 84 -1.66 -3.07 6.54
N GLY A 85 -2.06 -4.34 6.62
CA GLY A 85 -2.53 -5.10 5.45
C GLY A 85 -3.72 -4.44 4.75
N ILE A 86 -4.72 -3.98 5.52
CA ILE A 86 -5.87 -3.24 4.97
C ILE A 86 -5.41 -1.95 4.30
N MET A 87 -4.51 -1.18 4.94
CA MET A 87 -4.00 0.07 4.39
C MET A 87 -3.25 -0.14 3.07
N VAL A 88 -2.41 -1.19 2.99
CA VAL A 88 -1.69 -1.53 1.76
C VAL A 88 -2.65 -1.87 0.64
N LEU A 89 -3.61 -2.78 0.86
CA LEU A 89 -4.59 -3.18 -0.16
C LEU A 89 -5.39 -1.98 -0.69
N MET A 90 -5.85 -1.10 0.20
CA MET A 90 -6.56 0.11 -0.19
C MET A 90 -5.71 1.04 -1.05
N THR A 91 -4.46 1.26 -0.64
CA THR A 91 -3.55 2.19 -1.31
C THR A 91 -3.05 1.67 -2.65
N VAL A 92 -2.83 0.35 -2.76
CA VAL A 92 -2.48 -0.31 -4.01
C VAL A 92 -3.61 -0.13 -5.04
N GLY A 93 -4.85 -0.44 -4.66
CA GLY A 93 -6.02 -0.23 -5.51
C GLY A 93 -6.18 1.23 -5.96
N PHE A 94 -5.94 2.17 -5.04
CA PHE A 94 -5.91 3.61 -5.36
C PHE A 94 -4.83 3.94 -6.38
N GLY A 95 -3.61 3.44 -6.22
CA GLY A 95 -2.48 3.68 -7.12
C GLY A 95 -2.78 3.26 -8.56
N MET A 96 -3.47 2.14 -8.75
CA MET A 96 -3.85 1.63 -10.07
C MET A 96 -4.86 2.51 -10.83
N LEU A 97 -5.55 3.41 -10.13
CA LEU A 97 -6.47 4.39 -10.70
C LEU A 97 -5.86 5.78 -10.79
N ALA A 98 -4.80 6.04 -10.00
CA ALA A 98 -4.21 7.36 -9.86
C ALA A 98 -3.42 7.78 -11.11
N PRO A 99 -3.54 9.04 -11.57
CA PRO A 99 -2.64 9.58 -12.58
C PRO A 99 -1.18 9.61 -12.05
N PRO A 100 -0.13 9.48 -12.87
CA PRO A 100 -0.13 9.78 -14.31
C PRO A 100 -0.46 8.60 -15.24
N VAL A 101 -0.32 7.34 -14.77
CA VAL A 101 -0.55 6.20 -15.66
C VAL A 101 -1.91 5.56 -15.39
N GLY A 102 -2.22 5.19 -14.13
CA GLY A 102 -3.50 4.57 -13.76
C GLY A 102 -3.81 3.35 -14.63
N LEU A 103 -3.07 2.27 -14.44
CA LEU A 103 -3.04 1.11 -15.36
C LEU A 103 -4.45 0.59 -15.66
N ASN A 104 -5.33 0.54 -14.67
CA ASN A 104 -6.72 0.12 -14.85
C ASN A 104 -7.51 1.10 -15.72
N VAL A 105 -7.31 2.41 -15.55
CA VAL A 105 -7.99 3.42 -16.37
C VAL A 105 -7.55 3.29 -17.82
N TYR A 106 -6.27 3.03 -18.05
CA TYR A 106 -5.71 2.85 -19.38
C TYR A 106 -6.30 1.61 -20.08
N VAL A 107 -6.35 0.47 -19.37
CA VAL A 107 -6.90 -0.78 -19.90
C VAL A 107 -8.37 -0.62 -20.26
N VAL A 108 -9.18 -0.05 -19.35
CA VAL A 108 -10.61 0.16 -19.60
C VAL A 108 -10.84 1.13 -20.77
N ASN A 109 -10.07 2.23 -20.82
CA ASN A 109 -10.18 3.20 -21.92
C ASN A 109 -9.78 2.59 -23.28
N SER A 110 -8.84 1.64 -23.31
CA SER A 110 -8.46 0.96 -24.56
C SER A 110 -9.60 0.17 -25.20
N MET A 111 -10.60 -0.23 -24.39
CA MET A 111 -11.81 -0.92 -24.86
C MET A 111 -12.87 0.04 -25.39
N ALA A 112 -12.82 1.32 -24.99
CA ALA A 112 -13.75 2.38 -25.39
C ALA A 112 -13.06 3.34 -26.37
N LYS A 113 -12.86 2.88 -27.61
CA LYS A 113 -12.06 3.58 -28.63
C LYS A 113 -12.54 4.99 -28.99
N ASP A 114 -13.81 5.29 -28.76
CA ASP A 114 -14.42 6.57 -29.08
C ASP A 114 -14.37 7.59 -27.92
N VAL A 115 -13.82 7.18 -26.76
CA VAL A 115 -13.75 8.03 -25.57
C VAL A 115 -12.30 8.47 -25.34
N PRO A 116 -12.03 9.79 -25.31
CA PRO A 116 -10.68 10.28 -24.99
C PRO A 116 -10.34 9.95 -23.53
N ILE A 117 -9.09 9.57 -23.28
CA ILE A 117 -8.61 9.14 -21.95
C ILE A 117 -8.86 10.20 -20.86
N SER A 118 -8.86 11.47 -21.22
CA SER A 118 -9.17 12.57 -20.31
C SER A 118 -10.58 12.50 -19.72
N GLU A 119 -11.56 11.99 -20.46
CA GLU A 119 -12.93 11.80 -19.96
C GLU A 119 -12.99 10.62 -18.99
N SER A 120 -12.25 9.54 -19.26
CA SER A 120 -12.11 8.41 -18.34
C SER A 120 -11.50 8.86 -17.00
N TYR A 121 -10.45 9.68 -17.02
CA TYR A 121 -9.87 10.25 -15.78
C TYR A 121 -10.84 11.17 -15.04
N LYS A 122 -11.58 12.01 -15.74
CA LYS A 122 -12.63 12.86 -15.10
C LYS A 122 -13.67 11.98 -14.40
N GLY A 123 -14.09 10.88 -15.02
CA GLY A 123 -15.04 9.95 -14.44
C GLY A 123 -14.51 9.24 -13.18
N VAL A 124 -13.19 9.01 -13.09
CA VAL A 124 -12.55 8.34 -11.95
C VAL A 124 -12.26 9.32 -10.80
N MET A 125 -12.14 10.63 -11.04
CA MET A 125 -11.78 11.62 -10.01
C MET A 125 -12.65 11.58 -8.75
N PRO A 126 -14.00 11.46 -8.81
CA PRO A 126 -14.82 11.36 -7.60
C PRO A 126 -14.46 10.15 -6.74
N PHE A 127 -14.11 9.01 -7.38
CA PHE A 127 -13.69 7.80 -6.68
C PHE A 127 -12.32 7.98 -6.02
N LEU A 128 -11.36 8.61 -6.69
CA LEU A 128 -10.06 8.94 -6.11
C LEU A 128 -10.19 9.86 -4.90
N ILE A 129 -11.06 10.85 -4.95
CA ILE A 129 -11.33 11.73 -3.81
C ILE A 129 -11.92 10.92 -2.64
N SER A 130 -12.91 10.08 -2.91
CA SER A 130 -13.52 9.20 -1.91
C SER A 130 -12.50 8.26 -1.27
N ASP A 131 -11.65 7.63 -2.08
CA ASP A 131 -10.60 6.73 -1.61
C ASP A 131 -9.53 7.45 -0.79
N THR A 132 -9.15 8.66 -1.17
CA THR A 132 -8.24 9.51 -0.39
C THR A 132 -8.81 9.80 0.99
N ILE A 133 -10.08 10.19 1.06
CA ILE A 133 -10.77 10.47 2.33
C ILE A 133 -10.82 9.20 3.17
N ARG A 134 -11.24 8.08 2.59
CA ARG A 134 -11.33 6.78 3.27
C ARG A 134 -9.98 6.33 3.81
N THR A 135 -8.93 6.35 2.99
CA THR A 135 -7.58 5.94 3.40
C THR A 135 -7.05 6.84 4.51
N THR A 136 -7.28 8.16 4.42
CA THR A 136 -6.91 9.11 5.46
C THR A 136 -7.65 8.83 6.76
N LEU A 137 -8.95 8.58 6.71
CA LEU A 137 -9.74 8.22 7.89
C LEU A 137 -9.24 6.95 8.56
N LEU A 138 -8.96 5.91 7.79
CA LEU A 138 -8.45 4.63 8.32
C LEU A 138 -7.02 4.76 8.88
N LEU A 139 -6.22 5.66 8.33
CA LEU A 139 -4.87 5.95 8.83
C LEU A 139 -4.91 6.57 10.24
N PHE A 140 -5.78 7.56 10.45
CA PHE A 140 -5.90 8.24 11.74
C PHE A 140 -6.80 7.52 12.75
N PHE A 141 -7.75 6.71 12.26
CA PHE A 141 -8.72 5.97 13.08
C PHE A 141 -8.66 4.46 12.80
N PRO A 142 -7.60 3.76 13.20
CA PRO A 142 -7.46 2.31 12.97
C PRO A 142 -8.64 1.50 13.52
N GLY A 143 -9.29 1.99 14.58
CA GLY A 143 -10.45 1.35 15.19
C GLY A 143 -11.61 1.10 14.23
N ILE A 144 -11.76 1.91 13.18
CA ILE A 144 -12.83 1.72 12.18
C ILE A 144 -12.63 0.39 11.42
N SER A 145 -11.40 0.09 11.02
CA SER A 145 -11.07 -1.16 10.31
C SER A 145 -10.99 -2.37 11.24
N LEU A 146 -10.67 -2.15 12.51
CA LEU A 146 -10.45 -3.21 13.51
C LEU A 146 -11.70 -3.52 14.34
N TRP A 147 -12.74 -2.69 14.26
CA TRP A 147 -13.95 -2.83 15.07
C TRP A 147 -14.60 -4.21 14.94
N LEU A 148 -14.71 -4.72 13.72
CA LEU A 148 -15.34 -6.03 13.48
C LEU A 148 -14.53 -7.18 14.08
N ILE A 149 -13.21 -7.07 14.10
CA ILE A 149 -12.32 -8.11 14.60
C ILE A 149 -12.52 -8.33 16.11
N GLN A 150 -12.83 -7.28 16.85
CA GLN A 150 -13.09 -7.36 18.29
C GLN A 150 -14.32 -8.19 18.65
N TYR A 151 -15.23 -8.44 17.68
CA TYR A 151 -16.42 -9.26 17.88
C TYR A 151 -16.31 -10.68 17.31
N VAL A 152 -15.29 -10.94 16.50
CA VAL A 152 -15.12 -12.23 15.81
C VAL A 152 -13.94 -13.03 16.36
N ALA A 153 -12.98 -12.36 16.99
CA ALA A 153 -11.85 -12.96 17.70
C ALA A 153 -12.17 -13.13 19.17
#